data_a18227ee27c8478eb185b5b6da483ec5
#
_entry.id   a18227ee27c8478eb185b5b6da483ec5
#
_cell.length_a   1.000
_cell.length_b   1.000
_cell.length_c   1.000
_cell.angle_alpha   90.00
_cell.angle_beta   90.00
_cell.angle_gamma   90.00
#
_symmetry.space_group_name_H-M   'P 1'
#
loop_
_entity.id
_entity.type
_entity.pdbx_description
1 polymer ?
#
loop_
_entity_poly.entity_id
_entity_poly.type
_entity_poly.pdbx_seq_one_letter_code
_entity_poly.pdbx_strand_id
1 'polypeptide(L)'
;GRTPHEVYQEIFDLGIKDLSIEVQGQYFDELIAHGLSMIETYGDRATIKLPCTPDGLKACKYLVSRGVRVNMTLVFNVSQAILCSLAGATYVSPFVGRLDDNGHSGLGLIEDIAKVFCVQKSKTQILAASLRSAQSAANCFIAGAHICTVPTKVFDDMFKHVLTDKGFKQFLQDFGKNV
;
A
#
# COMPACT_ATOMS: atom_id res chain seq x y z
N GLY A 1 -20.76 14.72 -6.69
CA GLY A 1 -19.41 14.41 -6.25
C GLY A 1 -18.56 14.06 -7.45
N ARG A 2 -17.24 14.10 -7.32
CA ARG A 2 -16.30 13.72 -8.40
C ARG A 2 -16.36 12.22 -8.68
N THR A 3 -16.19 11.84 -9.93
CA THR A 3 -16.07 10.43 -10.32
C THR A 3 -14.68 9.89 -9.96
N PRO A 4 -14.51 8.56 -9.77
CA PRO A 4 -13.18 7.98 -9.57
C PRO A 4 -12.19 8.33 -10.69
N HIS A 5 -12.66 8.38 -11.95
CA HIS A 5 -11.83 8.73 -13.10
C HIS A 5 -11.26 10.15 -12.99
N GLU A 6 -12.08 11.14 -12.64
CA GLU A 6 -11.62 12.52 -12.43
C GLU A 6 -10.57 12.59 -11.33
N VAL A 7 -10.75 11.85 -10.22
CA VAL A 7 -9.78 11.80 -9.12
C VAL A 7 -8.47 11.15 -9.57
N TYR A 8 -8.52 10.04 -10.30
CA TYR A 8 -7.31 9.38 -10.79
C TYR A 8 -6.53 10.28 -11.75
N GLN A 9 -7.24 10.99 -12.65
CA GLN A 9 -6.60 11.92 -13.57
C GLN A 9 -5.91 13.05 -12.82
N GLU A 10 -6.57 13.68 -11.85
CA GLU A 10 -5.95 14.71 -11.01
C GLU A 10 -4.68 14.20 -10.30
N ILE A 11 -4.70 12.97 -9.77
CA ILE A 11 -3.53 12.36 -9.12
C ILE A 11 -2.39 12.19 -10.14
N PHE A 12 -2.68 11.72 -11.35
CA PHE A 12 -1.67 11.55 -12.39
C PHE A 12 -1.11 12.88 -12.90
N ASP A 13 -1.93 13.94 -12.93
CA ASP A 13 -1.51 15.30 -13.30
C ASP A 13 -0.52 15.91 -12.29
N LEU A 14 -0.54 15.44 -11.03
CA LEU A 14 0.47 15.75 -10.03
C LEU A 14 1.82 15.05 -10.26
N GLY A 15 1.96 14.24 -11.32
CA GLY A 15 3.19 13.54 -11.66
C GLY A 15 3.39 12.20 -10.93
N ILE A 16 2.36 11.64 -10.30
CA ILE A 16 2.41 10.33 -9.64
C ILE A 16 2.63 9.24 -10.69
N LYS A 17 3.60 8.35 -10.42
CA LYS A 17 4.04 7.30 -11.35
C LYS A 17 3.47 5.93 -11.06
N ASP A 18 2.84 5.74 -9.90
CA ASP A 18 2.27 4.47 -9.48
C ASP A 18 1.04 4.70 -8.61
N LEU A 19 -0.13 4.38 -9.15
CA LEU A 19 -1.40 4.46 -8.47
C LEU A 19 -2.05 3.08 -8.41
N SER A 20 -2.28 2.55 -7.20
CA SER A 20 -3.04 1.30 -7.02
C SER A 20 -4.53 1.58 -7.20
N ILE A 21 -5.13 1.01 -8.24
CA ILE A 21 -6.54 1.15 -8.59
C ILE A 21 -7.26 -0.16 -8.28
N GLU A 22 -8.19 -0.10 -7.32
CA GLU A 22 -9.00 -1.26 -6.95
C GLU A 22 -10.05 -1.53 -8.01
N VAL A 23 -10.02 -2.73 -8.60
CA VAL A 23 -11.00 -3.12 -9.61
C VAL A 23 -12.22 -3.77 -8.97
N GLN A 24 -13.36 -3.61 -9.63
CA GLN A 24 -14.63 -4.19 -9.23
C GLN A 24 -14.83 -5.52 -9.93
N GLY A 25 -15.40 -6.47 -9.22
CA GLY A 25 -15.71 -7.81 -9.72
C GLY A 25 -15.54 -8.86 -8.62
N GLN A 26 -16.28 -9.94 -8.73
CA GLN A 26 -16.20 -11.09 -7.85
C GLN A 26 -15.47 -12.26 -8.52
N TYR A 27 -15.67 -12.43 -9.82
CA TYR A 27 -15.16 -13.54 -10.60
C TYR A 27 -14.00 -13.11 -11.50
N PHE A 28 -13.20 -14.10 -11.91
CA PHE A 28 -12.02 -13.89 -12.74
C PHE A 28 -12.25 -12.98 -13.95
N ASP A 29 -13.28 -13.27 -14.76
CA ASP A 29 -13.54 -12.53 -16.01
C ASP A 29 -13.89 -11.06 -15.76
N GLU A 30 -14.64 -10.77 -14.69
CA GLU A 30 -14.98 -9.40 -14.29
C GLU A 30 -13.73 -8.63 -13.83
N LEU A 31 -12.90 -9.25 -12.98
CA LEU A 31 -11.67 -8.66 -12.49
C LEU A 31 -10.69 -8.35 -13.64
N ILE A 32 -10.58 -9.24 -14.61
CA ILE A 32 -9.72 -9.05 -15.80
C ILE A 32 -10.29 -7.96 -16.71
N ALA A 33 -11.58 -7.99 -17.01
CA ALA A 33 -12.19 -7.00 -17.89
C ALA A 33 -11.99 -5.58 -17.34
N HIS A 34 -12.27 -5.37 -16.06
CA HIS A 34 -12.07 -4.07 -15.42
C HIS A 34 -10.57 -3.72 -15.31
N GLY A 35 -9.72 -4.68 -14.94
CA GLY A 35 -8.28 -4.46 -14.84
C GLY A 35 -7.65 -4.03 -16.16
N LEU A 36 -7.99 -4.67 -17.27
CA LEU A 36 -7.51 -4.32 -18.61
C LEU A 36 -8.01 -2.94 -19.05
N SER A 37 -9.28 -2.60 -18.76
CA SER A 37 -9.81 -1.25 -19.03
C SER A 37 -9.03 -0.16 -18.29
N MET A 38 -8.62 -0.41 -17.03
CA MET A 38 -7.78 0.54 -16.29
C MET A 38 -6.39 0.68 -16.90
N ILE A 39 -5.79 -0.40 -17.37
CA ILE A 39 -4.49 -0.36 -18.04
C ILE A 39 -4.59 0.33 -19.41
N GLU A 40 -5.65 0.09 -20.16
CA GLU A 40 -5.90 0.80 -21.43
C GLU A 40 -6.00 2.31 -21.21
N THR A 41 -6.66 2.74 -20.12
CA THR A 41 -6.87 4.16 -19.83
C THR A 41 -5.62 4.85 -19.26
N TYR A 42 -4.90 4.21 -18.32
CA TYR A 42 -3.85 4.85 -17.53
C TYR A 42 -2.43 4.33 -17.82
N GLY A 43 -2.31 3.26 -18.59
CA GLY A 43 -1.03 2.67 -18.97
C GLY A 43 -0.29 2.06 -17.78
N ASP A 44 1.04 2.16 -17.86
CA ASP A 44 1.97 1.63 -16.84
C ASP A 44 2.00 2.42 -15.53
N ARG A 45 1.28 3.53 -15.45
CA ARG A 45 1.10 4.28 -14.20
C ARG A 45 0.09 3.65 -13.25
N ALA A 46 -0.78 2.77 -13.76
CA ALA A 46 -1.74 2.03 -12.94
C ALA A 46 -1.14 0.72 -12.43
N THR A 47 -1.38 0.43 -11.17
CA THR A 47 -1.19 -0.88 -10.54
C THR A 47 -2.57 -1.45 -10.22
N ILE A 48 -2.91 -2.61 -10.76
CA ILE A 48 -4.24 -3.20 -10.57
C ILE A 48 -4.33 -3.83 -9.19
N LYS A 49 -5.29 -3.38 -8.38
CA LYS A 49 -5.48 -3.88 -7.01
C LYS A 49 -6.59 -4.91 -6.98
N LEU A 50 -6.26 -6.14 -6.56
CA LEU A 50 -7.10 -7.33 -6.58
C LEU A 50 -7.26 -7.92 -5.18
N PRO A 51 -8.44 -8.45 -4.81
CA PRO A 51 -8.63 -9.14 -3.54
C PRO A 51 -7.88 -10.48 -3.50
N CYS A 52 -7.41 -10.88 -2.31
CA CYS A 52 -6.77 -12.19 -2.09
C CYS A 52 -7.83 -13.30 -2.02
N THR A 53 -8.41 -13.61 -3.17
CA THR A 53 -9.37 -14.72 -3.40
C THR A 53 -8.82 -15.67 -4.47
N PRO A 54 -9.37 -16.89 -4.63
CA PRO A 54 -8.95 -17.78 -5.72
C PRO A 54 -9.02 -17.13 -7.10
N ASP A 55 -10.09 -16.40 -7.40
CA ASP A 55 -10.23 -15.69 -8.68
C ASP A 55 -9.31 -14.47 -8.78
N GLY A 56 -9.10 -13.74 -7.66
CA GLY A 56 -8.10 -12.66 -7.59
C GLY A 56 -6.67 -13.16 -7.84
N LEU A 57 -6.29 -14.33 -7.31
CA LEU A 57 -4.99 -14.95 -7.58
C LEU A 57 -4.82 -15.39 -9.03
N LYS A 58 -5.88 -15.97 -9.65
CA LYS A 58 -5.87 -16.29 -11.09
C LYS A 58 -5.72 -15.03 -11.93
N ALA A 59 -6.47 -13.97 -11.60
CA ALA A 59 -6.40 -12.67 -12.27
C ALA A 59 -5.02 -12.03 -12.10
N CYS A 60 -4.42 -12.09 -10.92
CA CYS A 60 -3.06 -11.64 -10.66
C CYS A 60 -2.07 -12.31 -11.61
N LYS A 61 -2.06 -13.66 -11.64
CA LYS A 61 -1.16 -14.43 -12.51
C LYS A 61 -1.34 -14.08 -13.99
N TYR A 62 -2.57 -13.90 -14.42
CA TYR A 62 -2.90 -13.50 -15.81
C TYR A 62 -2.36 -12.11 -16.15
N LEU A 63 -2.61 -11.11 -15.31
CA LEU A 63 -2.15 -9.74 -15.53
C LEU A 63 -0.63 -9.62 -15.47
N VAL A 64 0.00 -10.27 -14.50
CA VAL A 64 1.47 -10.29 -14.35
C VAL A 64 2.14 -10.90 -15.58
N SER A 65 1.56 -11.97 -16.16
CA SER A 65 2.09 -12.57 -17.40
C SER A 65 2.07 -11.63 -18.62
N ARG A 66 1.34 -10.50 -18.51
CA ARG A 66 1.27 -9.42 -19.49
C ARG A 66 2.06 -8.18 -19.12
N GLY A 67 2.89 -8.27 -18.09
CA GLY A 67 3.71 -7.16 -17.60
C GLY A 67 2.95 -6.13 -16.77
N VAL A 68 1.70 -6.42 -16.37
CA VAL A 68 0.90 -5.51 -15.53
C VAL A 68 1.31 -5.65 -14.07
N ARG A 69 1.53 -4.53 -13.39
CA ARG A 69 1.76 -4.52 -11.95
C ARG A 69 0.46 -4.81 -11.19
N VAL A 70 0.56 -5.65 -10.17
CA VAL A 70 -0.59 -6.07 -9.36
C VAL A 70 -0.30 -5.86 -7.87
N ASN A 71 -1.28 -5.30 -7.17
CA ASN A 71 -1.33 -5.18 -5.71
C ASN A 71 -2.41 -6.11 -5.15
N MET A 72 -2.00 -7.18 -4.47
CA MET A 72 -2.94 -8.11 -3.85
C MET A 72 -3.36 -7.59 -2.48
N THR A 73 -4.66 -7.28 -2.34
CA THR A 73 -5.23 -6.67 -1.14
C THR A 73 -6.04 -7.65 -0.29
N LEU A 74 -6.51 -7.20 0.89
CA LEU A 74 -7.25 -8.01 1.86
C LEU A 74 -6.46 -9.23 2.33
N VAL A 75 -5.19 -9.01 2.64
CA VAL A 75 -4.31 -10.05 3.18
C VAL A 75 -4.31 -9.96 4.71
N PHE A 76 -4.61 -11.08 5.38
CA PHE A 76 -4.76 -11.18 6.83
C PHE A 76 -3.93 -12.28 7.48
N ASN A 77 -3.21 -13.08 6.69
CA ASN A 77 -2.29 -14.09 7.21
C ASN A 77 -1.12 -14.34 6.25
N VAL A 78 -0.09 -15.02 6.76
CA VAL A 78 1.15 -15.29 6.02
C VAL A 78 0.90 -16.21 4.80
N SER A 79 0.01 -17.19 4.93
CA SER A 79 -0.29 -18.11 3.82
C SER A 79 -0.88 -17.38 2.62
N GLN A 80 -1.77 -16.41 2.85
CA GLN A 80 -2.29 -15.53 1.79
C GLN A 80 -1.17 -14.73 1.12
N ALA A 81 -0.26 -14.15 1.90
CA ALA A 81 0.88 -13.40 1.36
C ALA A 81 1.80 -14.27 0.50
N ILE A 82 2.05 -15.52 0.92
CA ILE A 82 2.81 -16.51 0.13
C ILE A 82 2.12 -16.79 -1.20
N LEU A 83 0.82 -17.05 -1.20
CA LEU A 83 0.06 -17.30 -2.45
C LEU A 83 0.10 -16.10 -3.40
N CYS A 84 -0.03 -14.87 -2.87
CA CYS A 84 0.09 -13.65 -3.65
C CYS A 84 1.49 -13.51 -4.28
N SER A 85 2.54 -13.79 -3.52
CA SER A 85 3.91 -13.76 -4.01
C SER A 85 4.15 -14.82 -5.11
N LEU A 86 3.66 -16.04 -4.92
CA LEU A 86 3.75 -17.11 -5.92
C LEU A 86 2.95 -16.80 -7.19
N ALA A 87 1.87 -16.03 -7.10
CA ALA A 87 1.15 -15.52 -8.27
C ALA A 87 1.89 -14.42 -9.03
N GLY A 88 3.01 -13.91 -8.47
CA GLY A 88 3.84 -12.88 -9.09
C GLY A 88 3.44 -11.45 -8.77
N ALA A 89 2.64 -11.22 -7.71
CA ALA A 89 2.21 -9.89 -7.31
C ALA A 89 3.39 -8.94 -7.11
N THR A 90 3.26 -7.70 -7.57
CA THR A 90 4.24 -6.63 -7.31
C THR A 90 4.18 -6.20 -5.84
N TYR A 91 2.97 -6.02 -5.35
CA TYR A 91 2.68 -5.65 -3.97
C TYR A 91 1.73 -6.64 -3.30
N VAL A 92 1.91 -6.83 -2.01
CA VAL A 92 0.93 -7.49 -1.14
C VAL A 92 0.56 -6.51 -0.04
N SER A 93 -0.75 -6.34 0.19
CA SER A 93 -1.27 -5.38 1.17
C SER A 93 -1.88 -6.08 2.39
N PRO A 94 -1.08 -6.40 3.43
CA PRO A 94 -1.59 -6.87 4.72
C PRO A 94 -2.29 -5.74 5.46
N PHE A 95 -3.46 -6.04 6.04
CA PHE A 95 -4.34 -5.06 6.70
C PHE A 95 -4.09 -5.01 8.21
N VAL A 96 -3.05 -4.27 8.60
CA VAL A 96 -2.57 -4.15 9.98
C VAL A 96 -3.68 -3.68 10.94
N GLY A 97 -4.22 -2.47 10.73
CA GLY A 97 -5.18 -1.90 11.66
C GLY A 97 -6.48 -2.69 11.76
N ARG A 98 -6.91 -3.39 10.69
CA ARG A 98 -8.10 -4.23 10.73
C ARG A 98 -7.86 -5.51 11.54
N LEU A 99 -6.64 -6.07 11.54
CA LEU A 99 -6.26 -7.16 12.43
C LEU A 99 -6.23 -6.70 13.87
N ASP A 100 -5.64 -5.54 14.17
CA ASP A 100 -5.59 -4.98 15.52
C ASP A 100 -7.00 -4.75 16.07
N ASP A 101 -7.94 -4.24 15.26
CA ASP A 101 -9.36 -4.09 15.63
C ASP A 101 -10.04 -5.42 16.00
N ASN A 102 -9.52 -6.54 15.52
CA ASN A 102 -10.05 -7.90 15.79
C ASN A 102 -9.21 -8.68 16.80
N GLY A 103 -8.34 -8.01 17.56
CA GLY A 103 -7.56 -8.62 18.63
C GLY A 103 -6.36 -9.45 18.16
N HIS A 104 -5.92 -9.28 16.91
CA HIS A 104 -4.74 -9.93 16.36
C HIS A 104 -3.60 -8.92 16.16
N SER A 105 -2.35 -9.37 16.18
CA SER A 105 -1.21 -8.50 15.94
C SER A 105 -1.02 -8.24 14.45
N GLY A 106 -1.43 -7.07 13.96
CA GLY A 106 -1.16 -6.65 12.59
C GLY A 106 0.33 -6.43 12.33
N LEU A 107 1.06 -5.91 13.33
CA LEU A 107 2.52 -5.73 13.23
C LEU A 107 3.24 -7.08 13.13
N GLY A 108 2.85 -8.07 13.95
CA GLY A 108 3.38 -9.43 13.87
C GLY A 108 3.17 -10.07 12.50
N LEU A 109 2.05 -9.80 11.84
CA LEU A 109 1.84 -10.25 10.46
C LEU A 109 2.87 -9.66 9.49
N ILE A 110 3.21 -8.37 9.60
CA ILE A 110 4.25 -7.73 8.77
C ILE A 110 5.61 -8.41 9.00
N GLU A 111 6.01 -8.60 10.27
CA GLU A 111 7.27 -9.27 10.63
C GLU A 111 7.37 -10.67 10.03
N ASP A 112 6.31 -11.46 10.14
CA ASP A 112 6.31 -12.84 9.67
C ASP A 112 6.31 -12.92 8.13
N ILE A 113 5.58 -12.05 7.44
CA ILE A 113 5.66 -11.94 5.97
C ILE A 113 7.07 -11.53 5.54
N ALA A 114 7.68 -10.54 6.21
CA ALA A 114 9.02 -10.08 5.90
C ALA A 114 10.06 -11.20 6.05
N LYS A 115 9.99 -11.99 7.13
CA LYS A 115 10.85 -13.15 7.33
C LYS A 115 10.72 -14.19 6.20
N VAL A 116 9.47 -14.54 5.85
CA VAL A 116 9.19 -15.52 4.79
C VAL A 116 9.71 -15.02 3.44
N PHE A 117 9.41 -13.76 3.08
CA PHE A 117 9.82 -13.18 1.82
C PHE A 117 11.35 -13.06 1.71
N CYS A 118 12.03 -12.76 2.82
CA CYS A 118 13.50 -12.76 2.89
C CYS A 118 14.07 -14.16 2.61
N VAL A 119 13.58 -15.22 3.29
CA VAL A 119 14.01 -16.61 3.10
C VAL A 119 13.75 -17.09 1.68
N GLN A 120 12.60 -16.78 1.12
CA GLN A 120 12.21 -17.16 -0.24
C GLN A 120 12.83 -16.30 -1.33
N LYS A 121 13.53 -15.21 -0.97
CA LYS A 121 14.04 -14.20 -1.90
C LYS A 121 12.94 -13.66 -2.82
N SER A 122 11.74 -13.44 -2.25
CA SER A 122 10.61 -12.90 -2.98
C SER A 122 10.90 -11.51 -3.52
N LYS A 123 10.40 -11.22 -4.73
CA LYS A 123 10.44 -9.87 -5.32
C LYS A 123 9.21 -9.05 -4.96
N THR A 124 8.19 -9.67 -4.37
CA THR A 124 6.96 -8.99 -3.95
C THR A 124 7.23 -8.06 -2.79
N GLN A 125 6.81 -6.82 -2.89
CA GLN A 125 6.97 -5.83 -1.83
C GLN A 125 5.78 -5.85 -0.86
N ILE A 126 6.06 -5.62 0.42
CA ILE A 126 5.06 -5.54 1.48
C ILE A 126 4.58 -4.09 1.56
N LEU A 127 3.30 -3.87 1.30
CA LEU A 127 2.62 -2.58 1.42
C LEU A 127 1.68 -2.64 2.62
N ALA A 128 2.13 -2.20 3.79
CA ALA A 128 1.32 -2.18 5.00
C ALA A 128 0.11 -1.25 4.83
N ALA A 129 -1.09 -1.77 5.07
CA ALA A 129 -2.34 -1.07 4.83
C ALA A 129 -3.22 -0.99 6.08
N SER A 130 -4.28 -0.16 6.01
CA SER A 130 -5.22 0.06 7.12
C SER A 130 -4.54 0.67 8.36
N LEU A 131 -3.52 1.49 8.18
CA LEU A 131 -2.77 2.13 9.27
C LEU A 131 -3.58 3.28 9.89
N ARG A 132 -3.52 3.42 11.22
CA ARG A 132 -4.34 4.33 12.00
C ARG A 132 -3.55 5.44 12.72
N SER A 133 -2.22 5.34 12.78
CA SER A 133 -1.36 6.31 13.46
C SER A 133 0.03 6.40 12.83
N ALA A 134 0.70 7.53 13.04
CA ALA A 134 2.09 7.73 12.62
C ALA A 134 3.03 6.67 13.25
N GLN A 135 2.80 6.31 14.51
CA GLN A 135 3.59 5.29 15.19
C GLN A 135 3.39 3.90 14.55
N SER A 136 2.15 3.56 14.18
CA SER A 136 1.88 2.29 13.47
C SER A 136 2.61 2.22 12.12
N ALA A 137 2.65 3.33 11.37
CA ALA A 137 3.39 3.39 10.11
C ALA A 137 4.90 3.19 10.34
N ALA A 138 5.49 3.89 11.33
CA ALA A 138 6.90 3.73 11.67
C ALA A 138 7.24 2.29 12.09
N ASN A 139 6.40 1.70 12.94
CA ASN A 139 6.59 0.31 13.39
C ASN A 139 6.51 -0.69 12.21
N CYS A 140 5.62 -0.46 11.23
CA CYS A 140 5.54 -1.31 10.05
C CYS A 140 6.82 -1.27 9.20
N PHE A 141 7.45 -0.10 9.03
CA PHE A 141 8.75 0.00 8.36
C PHE A 141 9.85 -0.75 9.13
N ILE A 142 9.89 -0.62 10.46
CA ILE A 142 10.82 -1.36 11.32
C ILE A 142 10.60 -2.86 11.19
N ALA A 143 9.36 -3.31 11.09
CA ALA A 143 8.97 -4.71 10.93
C ALA A 143 9.26 -5.29 9.52
N GLY A 144 9.69 -4.47 8.57
CA GLY A 144 10.09 -4.89 7.23
C GLY A 144 9.08 -4.60 6.11
N ALA A 145 8.09 -3.72 6.35
CA ALA A 145 7.28 -3.19 5.25
C ALA A 145 8.14 -2.31 4.33
N HIS A 146 7.93 -2.44 3.02
CA HIS A 146 8.60 -1.62 2.01
C HIS A 146 7.84 -0.31 1.78
N ILE A 147 6.53 -0.34 1.94
CA ILE A 147 5.61 0.77 1.68
C ILE A 147 4.55 0.77 2.78
N CYS A 148 4.10 1.98 3.17
CA CYS A 148 2.93 2.16 4.02
C CYS A 148 1.91 3.05 3.32
N THR A 149 0.65 2.61 3.23
CA THR A 149 -0.45 3.49 2.83
C THR A 149 -1.14 4.03 4.06
N VAL A 150 -1.25 5.35 4.14
CA VAL A 150 -1.79 6.04 5.30
C VAL A 150 -2.87 7.04 4.90
N PRO A 151 -3.92 7.26 5.73
CA PRO A 151 -4.84 8.37 5.54
C PRO A 151 -4.12 9.72 5.67
N THR A 152 -4.62 10.76 4.99
CA THR A 152 -4.07 12.11 5.02
C THR A 152 -3.82 12.61 6.45
N LYS A 153 -4.79 12.39 7.35
CA LYS A 153 -4.63 12.76 8.77
C LYS A 153 -3.42 12.09 9.42
N VAL A 154 -3.18 10.82 9.15
CA VAL A 154 -2.01 10.09 9.70
C VAL A 154 -0.72 10.64 9.12
N PHE A 155 -0.71 10.97 7.83
CA PHE A 155 0.43 11.64 7.18
C PHE A 155 0.75 12.98 7.84
N ASP A 156 -0.27 13.83 8.09
CA ASP A 156 -0.10 15.11 8.80
C ASP A 156 0.44 14.91 10.22
N ASP A 157 0.00 13.86 10.91
CA ASP A 157 0.47 13.54 12.26
C ASP A 157 1.94 13.08 12.29
N MET A 158 2.51 12.60 11.19
CA MET A 158 3.93 12.20 11.09
C MET A 158 4.89 13.40 11.23
N PHE A 159 4.44 14.62 10.97
CA PHE A 159 5.24 15.84 11.16
C PHE A 159 5.21 16.38 12.59
N LYS A 160 4.25 15.97 13.41
CA LYS A 160 3.98 16.58 14.71
C LYS A 160 4.93 16.03 15.79
N HIS A 161 5.75 16.93 16.34
CA HIS A 161 6.56 16.59 17.49
C HIS A 161 6.84 17.86 18.33
N VAL A 162 6.54 17.80 19.62
CA VAL A 162 6.68 18.95 20.54
C VAL A 162 8.09 19.52 20.59
N LEU A 163 9.11 18.67 20.44
CA LEU A 163 10.51 19.14 20.45
C LEU A 163 10.90 19.80 19.12
N THR A 164 10.31 19.40 18.01
CA THR A 164 10.49 20.07 16.71
C THR A 164 9.93 21.48 16.79
N ASP A 165 8.71 21.65 17.32
CA ASP A 165 8.07 22.95 17.47
C ASP A 165 8.86 23.88 18.40
N LYS A 166 9.35 23.34 19.52
CA LYS A 166 10.20 24.09 20.48
C LYS A 166 11.53 24.48 19.86
N GLY A 167 12.20 23.55 19.18
CA GLY A 167 13.49 23.79 18.53
C GLY A 167 13.37 24.82 17.40
N PHE A 168 12.31 24.75 16.60
CA PHE A 168 12.05 25.71 15.55
C PHE A 168 11.83 27.13 16.10
N LYS A 169 11.03 27.26 17.18
CA LYS A 169 10.87 28.55 17.87
C LYS A 169 12.18 29.11 18.40
N GLN A 170 13.05 28.25 18.96
CA GLN A 170 14.38 28.68 19.44
C GLN A 170 15.24 29.17 18.28
N PHE A 171 15.28 28.47 17.15
CA PHE A 171 16.02 28.89 15.97
C PHE A 171 15.58 30.28 15.49
N LEU A 172 14.28 30.55 15.40
CA LEU A 172 13.77 31.86 15.01
C LEU A 172 14.21 32.98 15.98
N GLN A 173 14.23 32.71 17.29
CA GLN A 173 14.69 33.66 18.30
C GLN A 173 16.19 33.94 18.18
N ASP A 174 16.99 32.92 17.91
CA ASP A 174 18.45 33.06 17.79
C ASP A 174 18.84 33.77 16.49
N PHE A 175 18.13 33.52 15.39
CA PHE A 175 18.30 34.29 14.15
C PHE A 175 17.92 35.76 14.32
N GLY A 176 16.84 36.09 15.04
CA GLY A 176 16.41 37.48 15.28
C GLY A 176 17.33 38.25 16.22
N LYS A 177 18.21 37.60 17.00
CA LYS A 177 19.22 38.27 17.84
C LYS A 177 20.50 38.61 17.10
N ASN A 178 20.74 38.05 15.94
CA ASN A 178 21.95 38.21 15.14
C ASN A 178 21.74 39.17 13.94
N VAL A 179 20.59 39.86 13.88
CA VAL A 179 20.27 40.95 12.96
C VAL A 179 20.07 42.24 13.76
#